data_00049d070976004163a804a0002f4d75
#
_entry.id   00049d070976004163a804a0002f4d75
#
_cell.length_a   1.000
_cell.length_b   1.000
_cell.length_c   1.000
_cell.angle_alpha   90.00
_cell.angle_beta   90.00
_cell.angle_gamma   90.00
#
_symmetry.space_group_name_H-M   'P 1'
#
loop_
_entity.id
_entity.type
_entity.pdbx_description
1 polymer ?
#
loop_
_entity_poly.entity_id
_entity_poly.type
_entity_poly.pdbx_seq_one_letter_code
_entity_poly.pdbx_strand_id
1 'polypeptide(L)'
;MTSPFKRAGLILGVILAAIGVFFAASIVAPSASMAQEGTPHLLLELKDGTVDIELLPAVAPKHVERVVTLANQGFYDGIVFHRVIEGFMAQTGDPTGTGMGGSDLPDLPAEFSNEPFARGVIGAARTNDPNSANSQFFITYADASHLNGQYTVWGKVVSGMEFVDAIKKGDSAANGMVQDPDKIVSAKIEYRN
;
A
#
# COMPACT_ATOMS: atom_id res chain seq x y z
N MET A 1 -8.66 66.97 79.36
CA MET A 1 -9.56 65.84 79.65
C MET A 1 -9.45 64.89 78.46
N THR A 2 -9.14 63.64 78.74
CA THR A 2 -9.22 62.42 77.92
C THR A 2 -8.14 62.24 76.85
N SER A 3 -7.33 61.25 77.15
CA SER A 3 -6.26 60.65 76.42
C SER A 3 -6.72 59.92 75.13
N PRO A 4 -5.83 59.82 74.08
CA PRO A 4 -6.02 58.92 72.98
C PRO A 4 -5.19 57.65 73.09
N PHE A 5 -5.80 56.50 72.89
CA PHE A 5 -5.19 55.20 72.85
C PHE A 5 -4.49 54.99 71.44
N LYS A 6 -3.22 54.63 71.45
CA LYS A 6 -2.49 54.14 70.33
C LYS A 6 -2.82 52.67 70.08
N ARG A 7 -3.28 52.33 68.89
CA ARG A 7 -3.37 50.95 68.42
C ARG A 7 -2.26 50.69 67.43
N ALA A 8 -1.40 49.76 67.79
CA ALA A 8 -0.37 49.22 66.92
C ALA A 8 -1.00 48.30 65.87
N GLY A 9 -0.79 48.61 64.60
CA GLY A 9 -1.23 47.77 63.49
C GLY A 9 -0.13 46.74 63.18
N LEU A 10 -0.50 45.47 63.31
CA LEU A 10 0.32 44.30 62.91
C LEU A 10 0.20 44.13 61.40
N ILE A 11 1.27 44.34 60.66
CA ILE A 11 1.34 44.07 59.21
C ILE A 11 1.63 42.58 59.02
N LEU A 12 0.63 41.85 58.62
CA LEU A 12 0.75 40.43 58.26
C LEU A 12 1.22 40.35 56.76
N GLY A 13 2.50 40.05 56.56
CA GLY A 13 3.07 39.85 55.23
C GLY A 13 2.57 38.51 54.66
N VAL A 14 1.79 38.59 53.58
CA VAL A 14 1.39 37.42 52.77
C VAL A 14 2.52 37.12 51.78
N ILE A 15 3.23 36.03 52.02
CA ILE A 15 4.20 35.50 51.07
C ILE A 15 3.38 34.69 50.04
N LEU A 16 3.24 35.21 48.81
CA LEU A 16 2.73 34.45 47.64
C LEU A 16 3.85 33.55 47.15
N ALA A 17 3.77 32.26 47.43
CA ALA A 17 4.59 31.25 46.78
C ALA A 17 4.02 30.99 45.39
N ALA A 18 4.69 31.49 44.35
CA ALA A 18 4.41 31.16 42.94
C ALA A 18 4.90 29.75 42.68
N ILE A 19 3.98 28.80 42.57
CA ILE A 19 4.25 27.44 42.09
C ILE A 19 4.34 27.52 40.59
N GLY A 20 5.56 27.58 40.06
CA GLY A 20 5.82 27.44 38.61
C GLY A 20 5.58 25.99 38.17
N VAL A 21 4.48 25.75 37.48
CA VAL A 21 4.25 24.50 36.80
C VAL A 21 5.08 24.49 35.53
N PHE A 22 6.22 23.79 35.57
CA PHE A 22 7.00 23.50 34.36
C PHE A 22 6.23 22.44 33.55
N PHE A 23 5.54 22.85 32.49
CA PHE A 23 5.12 21.94 31.42
C PHE A 23 6.36 21.51 30.64
N ALA A 24 6.87 20.33 30.93
CA ALA A 24 7.82 19.66 30.07
C ALA A 24 7.07 19.23 28.79
N ALA A 25 7.19 20.03 27.73
CA ALA A 25 6.76 19.62 26.41
C ALA A 25 7.68 18.46 25.95
N SER A 26 7.17 17.23 26.05
CA SER A 26 7.81 16.07 25.43
C SER A 26 7.76 16.28 23.93
N ILE A 27 8.87 16.71 23.35
CA ILE A 27 9.07 16.71 21.90
C ILE A 27 9.18 15.23 21.52
N VAL A 28 8.06 14.63 21.08
CA VAL A 28 8.08 13.35 20.38
C VAL A 28 8.76 13.63 19.05
N ALA A 29 10.06 13.32 18.97
CA ALA A 29 10.76 13.32 17.70
C ALA A 29 10.02 12.34 16.77
N PRO A 30 9.72 12.72 15.51
CA PRO A 30 9.18 11.77 14.57
C PRO A 30 10.18 10.61 14.48
N SER A 31 9.70 9.40 14.73
CA SER A 31 10.49 8.19 14.50
C SER A 31 10.94 8.24 13.04
N ALA A 32 12.22 8.48 12.81
CA ALA A 32 12.79 8.26 11.50
C ALA A 32 12.52 6.78 11.18
N SER A 33 11.55 6.54 10.32
CA SER A 33 11.41 5.25 9.68
C SER A 33 12.77 4.97 9.06
N MET A 34 13.47 3.97 9.59
CA MET A 34 14.71 3.48 8.98
C MET A 34 14.33 3.15 7.55
N ALA A 35 14.73 3.99 6.61
CA ALA A 35 14.53 3.70 5.19
C ALA A 35 15.22 2.35 4.96
N GLN A 36 14.43 1.34 4.63
CA GLN A 36 14.92 -0.01 4.40
C GLN A 36 15.76 0.08 3.12
N GLU A 37 17.08 -0.14 3.24
CA GLU A 37 18.00 -0.02 2.12
C GLU A 37 17.75 -1.16 1.13
N GLY A 38 17.84 -0.86 -0.17
CA GLY A 38 17.66 -1.82 -1.26
C GLY A 38 16.39 -1.63 -2.08
N THR A 39 16.32 -2.34 -3.19
CA THR A 39 15.13 -2.38 -4.05
C THR A 39 14.05 -3.25 -3.38
N PRO A 40 12.82 -2.75 -3.18
CA PRO A 40 11.75 -3.57 -2.64
C PRO A 40 11.26 -4.61 -3.65
N HIS A 41 11.06 -5.83 -3.20
CA HIS A 41 10.47 -6.94 -3.94
C HIS A 41 9.20 -7.40 -3.25
N LEU A 42 8.17 -7.71 -4.03
CA LEU A 42 6.97 -8.38 -3.56
C LEU A 42 7.07 -9.86 -3.91
N LEU A 43 7.13 -10.71 -2.90
CA LEU A 43 7.10 -12.16 -3.04
C LEU A 43 5.66 -12.64 -2.91
N LEU A 44 5.06 -13.10 -4.01
CA LEU A 44 3.75 -13.73 -4.03
C LEU A 44 3.93 -15.25 -3.98
N GLU A 45 3.59 -15.87 -2.88
CA GLU A 45 3.50 -17.32 -2.78
C GLU A 45 2.18 -17.80 -3.41
N LEU A 46 2.27 -18.61 -4.44
CA LEU A 46 1.15 -19.27 -5.09
C LEU A 46 1.19 -20.78 -4.75
N LYS A 47 0.16 -21.53 -5.15
CA LYS A 47 0.09 -22.99 -4.90
C LYS A 47 1.28 -23.79 -5.47
N ASP A 48 1.86 -23.31 -6.58
CA ASP A 48 2.88 -24.02 -7.34
C ASP A 48 4.29 -23.44 -7.12
N GLY A 49 4.43 -22.28 -6.46
CA GLY A 49 5.70 -21.65 -6.15
C GLY A 49 5.61 -20.15 -5.93
N THR A 50 6.77 -19.52 -5.74
CA THR A 50 6.87 -18.09 -5.42
C THR A 50 7.16 -17.28 -6.67
N VAL A 51 6.37 -16.24 -6.90
CA VAL A 51 6.60 -15.21 -7.93
C VAL A 51 7.32 -14.05 -7.27
N ASP A 52 8.48 -13.70 -7.79
CA ASP A 52 9.28 -12.57 -7.32
C ASP A 52 9.04 -11.36 -8.24
N ILE A 53 8.54 -10.28 -7.67
CA ILE A 53 8.20 -9.04 -8.35
C ILE A 53 9.09 -7.92 -7.83
N GLU A 54 9.98 -7.40 -8.67
CA GLU A 54 10.71 -6.16 -8.39
C GLU A 54 9.74 -4.98 -8.45
N LEU A 55 9.67 -4.19 -7.38
CA LEU A 55 8.86 -2.98 -7.33
C LEU A 55 9.64 -1.78 -7.89
N LEU A 56 8.95 -0.84 -8.53
CA LEU A 56 9.54 0.28 -9.26
C LEU A 56 9.20 1.63 -8.59
N PRO A 57 9.76 1.96 -7.40
CA PRO A 57 9.42 3.19 -6.68
C PRO A 57 9.81 4.47 -7.42
N ALA A 58 10.79 4.40 -8.33
CA ALA A 58 11.15 5.54 -9.17
C ALA A 58 10.10 5.83 -10.26
N VAL A 59 9.27 4.83 -10.63
CA VAL A 59 8.23 4.93 -11.67
C VAL A 59 6.88 5.30 -11.06
N ALA A 60 6.48 4.60 -10.00
CA ALA A 60 5.17 4.76 -9.37
C ALA A 60 5.28 4.74 -7.83
N PRO A 61 5.85 5.79 -7.21
CA PRO A 61 6.13 5.81 -5.78
C PRO A 61 4.92 5.56 -4.90
N LYS A 62 3.74 6.13 -5.23
CA LYS A 62 2.53 5.99 -4.43
C LYS A 62 1.92 4.58 -4.54
N HIS A 63 1.98 3.98 -5.73
CA HIS A 63 1.51 2.60 -5.93
C HIS A 63 2.44 1.61 -5.22
N VAL A 64 3.75 1.79 -5.28
CA VAL A 64 4.71 0.95 -4.56
C VAL A 64 4.49 1.08 -3.05
N GLU A 65 4.37 2.29 -2.50
CA GLU A 65 4.05 2.51 -1.09
C GLU A 65 2.76 1.79 -0.67
N ARG A 66 1.70 1.86 -1.50
CA ARG A 66 0.43 1.18 -1.26
C ARG A 66 0.61 -0.33 -1.21
N VAL A 67 1.29 -0.91 -2.18
CA VAL A 67 1.53 -2.36 -2.26
C VAL A 67 2.36 -2.84 -1.07
N VAL A 68 3.42 -2.12 -0.71
CA VAL A 68 4.25 -2.41 0.47
C VAL A 68 3.41 -2.36 1.75
N THR A 69 2.60 -1.32 1.91
CA THR A 69 1.72 -1.17 3.08
C THR A 69 0.75 -2.34 3.20
N LEU A 70 0.05 -2.67 2.12
CA LEU A 70 -0.95 -3.74 2.12
C LEU A 70 -0.33 -5.13 2.30
N ALA A 71 0.81 -5.40 1.67
CA ALA A 71 1.53 -6.68 1.83
C ALA A 71 2.02 -6.86 3.28
N ASN A 72 2.58 -5.82 3.89
CA ASN A 72 3.02 -5.86 5.29
C ASN A 72 1.85 -6.04 6.29
N GLN A 73 0.63 -5.69 5.90
CA GLN A 73 -0.59 -5.94 6.68
C GLN A 73 -1.19 -7.33 6.44
N GLY A 74 -0.62 -8.15 5.53
CA GLY A 74 -1.18 -9.44 5.12
C GLY A 74 -2.47 -9.29 4.30
N PHE A 75 -2.74 -8.10 3.76
CA PHE A 75 -3.98 -7.82 3.04
C PHE A 75 -4.20 -8.75 1.83
N TYR A 76 -3.13 -9.09 1.13
CA TYR A 76 -3.21 -9.91 -0.08
C TYR A 76 -3.34 -11.41 0.20
N ASP A 77 -3.12 -11.88 1.43
CA ASP A 77 -3.16 -13.28 1.79
C ASP A 77 -4.58 -13.85 1.59
N GLY A 78 -4.68 -14.92 0.82
CA GLY A 78 -5.96 -15.56 0.50
C GLY A 78 -6.78 -14.89 -0.61
N ILE A 79 -6.36 -13.72 -1.12
CA ILE A 79 -7.07 -13.04 -2.22
C ILE A 79 -6.93 -13.84 -3.52
N VAL A 80 -8.02 -13.95 -4.25
CA VAL A 80 -8.14 -14.78 -5.45
C VAL A 80 -7.79 -14.02 -6.73
N PHE A 81 -7.36 -14.77 -7.77
CA PHE A 81 -7.26 -14.26 -9.13
C PHE A 81 -8.65 -14.37 -9.79
N HIS A 82 -9.49 -13.37 -9.54
CA HIS A 82 -10.90 -13.39 -9.94
C HIS A 82 -11.14 -13.25 -11.45
N ARG A 83 -10.16 -12.66 -12.18
CA ARG A 83 -10.24 -12.44 -13.63
C ARG A 83 -8.91 -12.80 -14.30
N VAL A 84 -8.92 -13.80 -15.16
CA VAL A 84 -7.71 -14.28 -15.85
C VAL A 84 -8.05 -14.51 -17.33
N ILE A 85 -7.43 -13.73 -18.20
CA ILE A 85 -7.61 -13.85 -19.65
C ILE A 85 -6.34 -14.43 -20.25
N GLU A 86 -6.47 -15.61 -20.85
CA GLU A 86 -5.34 -16.30 -21.50
C GLU A 86 -4.67 -15.40 -22.56
N GLY A 87 -3.35 -15.37 -22.54
CA GLY A 87 -2.56 -14.56 -23.48
C GLY A 87 -2.58 -13.04 -23.19
N PHE A 88 -3.37 -12.58 -22.17
CA PHE A 88 -3.44 -11.16 -21.82
C PHE A 88 -2.94 -10.89 -20.39
N MET A 89 -3.72 -11.22 -19.36
CA MET A 89 -3.34 -10.91 -17.98
C MET A 89 -4.06 -11.75 -16.92
N ALA A 90 -3.49 -11.82 -15.71
CA ALA A 90 -4.11 -12.32 -14.49
C ALA A 90 -4.36 -11.17 -13.52
N GLN A 91 -5.60 -10.92 -13.11
CA GLN A 91 -6.01 -9.83 -12.21
C GLN A 91 -6.43 -10.36 -10.84
N THR A 92 -5.97 -9.67 -9.79
CA THR A 92 -6.17 -10.00 -8.38
C THR A 92 -6.24 -8.72 -7.52
N GLY A 93 -6.17 -8.85 -6.19
CA GLY A 93 -6.09 -7.71 -5.26
C GLY A 93 -7.44 -7.17 -4.80
N ASP A 94 -8.54 -7.88 -5.13
CA ASP A 94 -9.88 -7.59 -4.62
C ASP A 94 -10.21 -8.56 -3.47
N PRO A 95 -10.38 -8.07 -2.22
CA PRO A 95 -10.71 -8.93 -1.08
C PRO A 95 -12.09 -9.58 -1.18
N THR A 96 -12.99 -9.04 -2.02
CA THR A 96 -14.31 -9.63 -2.25
C THR A 96 -14.32 -10.69 -3.33
N GLY A 97 -13.27 -10.75 -4.18
CA GLY A 97 -13.17 -11.67 -5.32
C GLY A 97 -14.16 -11.42 -6.46
N THR A 98 -14.85 -10.28 -6.45
CA THR A 98 -15.89 -9.94 -7.45
C THR A 98 -15.37 -9.03 -8.58
N GLY A 99 -14.20 -8.44 -8.39
CA GLY A 99 -13.62 -7.41 -9.25
C GLY A 99 -14.10 -5.99 -8.91
N MET A 100 -14.97 -5.83 -7.91
CA MET A 100 -15.57 -4.54 -7.54
C MET A 100 -15.04 -3.98 -6.22
N GLY A 101 -14.29 -4.77 -5.44
CA GLY A 101 -13.78 -4.39 -4.14
C GLY A 101 -12.36 -3.79 -4.19
N GLY A 102 -11.93 -3.28 -3.03
CA GLY A 102 -10.60 -2.72 -2.82
C GLY A 102 -10.26 -2.69 -1.34
N SER A 103 -9.12 -2.11 -0.99
CA SER A 103 -8.78 -1.83 0.40
C SER A 103 -9.58 -0.63 0.93
N ASP A 104 -9.60 -0.46 2.27
CA ASP A 104 -10.24 0.69 2.93
C ASP A 104 -9.41 2.00 2.78
N LEU A 105 -8.26 1.94 2.13
CA LEU A 105 -7.42 3.11 1.88
C LEU A 105 -7.98 3.95 0.71
N PRO A 106 -7.72 5.27 0.67
CA PRO A 106 -8.15 6.13 -0.43
C PRO A 106 -7.60 5.66 -1.78
N ASP A 107 -8.32 5.93 -2.86
CA ASP A 107 -7.87 5.68 -4.22
C ASP A 107 -6.59 6.48 -4.55
N LEU A 108 -5.80 5.96 -5.48
CA LEU A 108 -4.53 6.53 -5.90
C LEU A 108 -4.69 7.29 -7.22
N PRO A 109 -4.06 8.46 -7.34
CA PRO A 109 -3.94 9.13 -8.62
C PRO A 109 -3.04 8.31 -9.55
N ALA A 110 -3.31 8.40 -10.86
CA ALA A 110 -2.49 7.74 -11.87
C ALA A 110 -1.03 8.21 -11.82
N GLU A 111 -0.10 7.27 -11.99
CA GLU A 111 1.34 7.51 -12.14
C GLU A 111 1.79 6.92 -13.49
N PHE A 112 1.31 7.52 -14.58
CA PHE A 112 1.63 7.05 -15.93
C PHE A 112 3.10 7.29 -16.26
N SER A 113 3.70 6.34 -16.98
CA SER A 113 5.09 6.36 -17.36
C SER A 113 5.30 5.84 -18.80
N ASN A 114 6.53 5.85 -19.26
CA ASN A 114 6.93 5.26 -20.54
C ASN A 114 7.33 3.78 -20.42
N GLU A 115 7.17 3.17 -19.24
CA GLU A 115 7.42 1.74 -19.07
C GLU A 115 6.44 0.93 -19.92
N PRO A 116 6.92 0.06 -20.82
CA PRO A 116 6.05 -0.71 -21.69
C PRO A 116 5.43 -1.89 -20.96
N PHE A 117 4.18 -2.19 -21.27
CA PHE A 117 3.50 -3.40 -20.79
C PHE A 117 3.97 -4.63 -21.57
N ALA A 118 5.18 -5.11 -21.27
CA ALA A 118 5.70 -6.39 -21.75
C ALA A 118 5.21 -7.55 -20.86
N ARG A 119 5.52 -8.80 -21.25
CA ARG A 119 5.26 -9.98 -20.41
C ARG A 119 5.86 -9.83 -19.02
N GLY A 120 5.08 -10.12 -17.97
CA GLY A 120 5.47 -10.07 -16.56
C GLY A 120 5.42 -8.68 -15.94
N VAL A 121 4.97 -7.65 -16.66
CA VAL A 121 4.81 -6.31 -16.10
C VAL A 121 3.53 -6.25 -15.26
N ILE A 122 3.60 -5.53 -14.14
CA ILE A 122 2.50 -5.35 -13.22
C ILE A 122 1.86 -3.98 -13.42
N GLY A 123 0.54 -3.98 -13.66
CA GLY A 123 -0.24 -2.77 -13.79
C GLY A 123 -1.29 -2.63 -12.70
N ALA A 124 -1.55 -1.40 -12.27
CA ALA A 124 -2.64 -1.09 -11.36
C ALA A 124 -3.99 -1.21 -12.08
N ALA A 125 -4.89 -2.04 -11.58
CA ALA A 125 -6.27 -2.09 -12.09
C ALA A 125 -7.06 -0.89 -11.57
N ARG A 126 -7.99 -0.40 -12.39
CA ARG A 126 -8.82 0.78 -12.11
C ARG A 126 -10.16 0.74 -12.84
N THR A 127 -11.07 1.60 -12.48
CA THR A 127 -12.31 1.87 -13.22
C THR A 127 -12.02 2.74 -14.47
N ASN A 128 -13.03 3.34 -15.05
CA ASN A 128 -12.84 4.31 -16.14
C ASN A 128 -12.14 5.60 -15.68
N ASP A 129 -12.22 5.93 -14.39
CA ASP A 129 -11.46 7.03 -13.82
C ASP A 129 -9.99 6.61 -13.66
N PRO A 130 -9.03 7.31 -14.28
CA PRO A 130 -7.61 7.00 -14.13
C PRO A 130 -7.09 7.14 -12.68
N ASN A 131 -7.79 7.88 -11.83
CA ASN A 131 -7.44 8.13 -10.44
C ASN A 131 -8.21 7.23 -9.45
N SER A 132 -8.67 6.07 -9.89
CA SER A 132 -9.44 5.11 -9.09
C SER A 132 -8.70 3.80 -8.81
N ALA A 133 -7.39 3.76 -8.96
CA ALA A 133 -6.59 2.60 -8.55
C ALA A 133 -6.57 2.48 -7.03
N ASN A 134 -6.65 1.26 -6.51
CA ASN A 134 -6.69 1.01 -5.07
C ASN A 134 -5.74 -0.14 -4.67
N SER A 135 -6.24 -1.37 -4.56
CA SER A 135 -5.46 -2.57 -4.21
C SER A 135 -5.36 -3.57 -5.35
N GLN A 136 -6.25 -3.48 -6.34
CA GLN A 136 -6.27 -4.42 -7.45
C GLN A 136 -5.13 -4.18 -8.44
N PHE A 137 -4.57 -5.27 -8.95
CA PHE A 137 -3.52 -5.25 -9.96
C PHE A 137 -3.63 -6.43 -10.91
N PHE A 138 -2.90 -6.33 -12.02
CA PHE A 138 -2.81 -7.42 -12.99
C PHE A 138 -1.35 -7.67 -13.40
N ILE A 139 -1.07 -8.92 -13.77
CA ILE A 139 0.23 -9.38 -14.29
C ILE A 139 0.01 -9.75 -15.76
N THR A 140 0.78 -9.16 -16.67
CA THR A 140 0.64 -9.43 -18.12
C THR A 140 1.30 -10.75 -18.51
N TYR A 141 0.60 -11.54 -19.35
CA TYR A 141 1.13 -12.78 -19.92
C TYR A 141 1.95 -12.59 -21.19
N ALA A 142 1.72 -11.49 -21.90
CA ALA A 142 2.38 -11.16 -23.15
C ALA A 142 2.51 -9.64 -23.30
N ASP A 143 3.00 -9.17 -24.45
CA ASP A 143 2.97 -7.76 -24.80
C ASP A 143 1.52 -7.23 -24.80
N ALA A 144 1.32 -6.14 -24.08
CA ALA A 144 0.04 -5.44 -23.96
C ALA A 144 0.23 -3.93 -24.23
N SER A 145 0.95 -3.60 -25.28
CA SER A 145 1.35 -2.24 -25.64
C SER A 145 0.17 -1.26 -25.78
N HIS A 146 -1.05 -1.76 -26.01
CA HIS A 146 -2.28 -0.96 -25.99
C HIS A 146 -2.60 -0.34 -24.63
N LEU A 147 -1.95 -0.79 -23.54
CA LEU A 147 -2.09 -0.24 -22.18
C LEU A 147 -1.05 0.86 -21.89
N ASN A 148 -0.03 1.02 -22.73
CA ASN A 148 1.06 1.97 -22.51
C ASN A 148 0.53 3.40 -22.33
N GLY A 149 1.02 4.09 -21.29
CA GLY A 149 0.59 5.45 -20.97
C GLY A 149 -0.86 5.58 -20.46
N GLN A 150 -1.61 4.46 -20.32
CA GLN A 150 -3.01 4.47 -19.88
C GLN A 150 -3.22 3.78 -18.53
N TYR A 151 -2.26 2.97 -18.09
CA TYR A 151 -2.24 2.32 -16.79
C TYR A 151 -0.91 2.57 -16.08
N THR A 152 -0.94 2.61 -14.75
CA THR A 152 0.26 2.76 -13.94
C THR A 152 1.02 1.44 -13.86
N VAL A 153 2.28 1.42 -14.30
CA VAL A 153 3.22 0.33 -14.08
C VAL A 153 3.92 0.56 -12.75
N TRP A 154 3.91 -0.44 -11.86
CA TRP A 154 4.58 -0.30 -10.56
C TRP A 154 5.52 -1.47 -10.20
N GLY A 155 5.62 -2.49 -11.05
CA GLY A 155 6.50 -3.64 -10.83
C GLY A 155 6.68 -4.51 -12.05
N LYS A 156 7.61 -5.44 -11.96
CA LYS A 156 7.87 -6.48 -12.98
C LYS A 156 8.26 -7.80 -12.33
N VAL A 157 7.79 -8.90 -12.86
CA VAL A 157 8.22 -10.25 -12.47
C VAL A 157 9.67 -10.45 -12.90
N VAL A 158 10.53 -10.81 -11.93
CA VAL A 158 11.95 -11.12 -12.18
C VAL A 158 12.23 -12.61 -12.09
N SER A 159 11.35 -13.39 -11.42
CA SER A 159 11.38 -14.86 -11.46
C SER A 159 10.01 -15.44 -11.09
N GLY A 160 9.75 -16.71 -11.45
CA GLY A 160 8.50 -17.41 -11.13
C GLY A 160 7.35 -17.11 -12.09
N MET A 161 7.64 -16.58 -13.31
CA MET A 161 6.58 -16.30 -14.29
C MET A 161 5.85 -17.57 -14.75
N GLU A 162 6.48 -18.74 -14.66
CA GLU A 162 5.89 -20.06 -14.90
C GLU A 162 4.74 -20.37 -13.91
N PHE A 163 4.81 -19.88 -12.69
CA PHE A 163 3.73 -20.03 -11.70
C PHE A 163 2.55 -19.10 -12.00
N VAL A 164 2.83 -17.92 -12.58
CA VAL A 164 1.77 -17.04 -13.10
C VAL A 164 1.08 -17.69 -14.29
N ASP A 165 1.84 -18.33 -15.20
CA ASP A 165 1.27 -19.07 -16.34
C ASP A 165 0.38 -20.23 -15.89
N ALA A 166 0.66 -20.86 -14.76
CA ALA A 166 -0.11 -21.96 -14.20
C ALA A 166 -1.44 -21.54 -13.55
N ILE A 167 -1.65 -20.23 -13.31
CA ILE A 167 -2.91 -19.72 -12.74
C ILE A 167 -4.08 -20.11 -13.65
N LYS A 168 -5.15 -20.63 -13.03
CA LYS A 168 -6.37 -21.07 -13.70
C LYS A 168 -6.97 -19.95 -14.54
N LYS A 169 -7.17 -20.21 -15.82
CA LYS A 169 -7.76 -19.27 -16.77
C LYS A 169 -9.27 -19.19 -16.57
N GLY A 170 -9.82 -18.00 -16.78
CA GLY A 170 -11.24 -17.75 -16.74
C GLY A 170 -11.94 -18.03 -18.05
N ASP A 171 -13.25 -17.96 -18.05
CA ASP A 171 -14.08 -18.11 -19.24
C ASP A 171 -13.96 -16.85 -20.12
N SER A 172 -13.52 -17.05 -21.36
CA SER A 172 -13.41 -15.97 -22.34
C SER A 172 -14.77 -15.32 -22.66
N ALA A 173 -15.86 -16.10 -22.65
CA ALA A 173 -17.22 -15.59 -22.86
C ALA A 173 -17.72 -14.74 -21.68
N ALA A 174 -17.16 -14.97 -20.48
CA ALA A 174 -17.44 -14.21 -19.26
C ALA A 174 -16.33 -13.19 -18.93
N ASN A 175 -15.65 -12.62 -19.93
CA ASN A 175 -14.58 -11.64 -19.76
C ASN A 175 -13.45 -12.10 -18.83
N GLY A 176 -13.13 -13.39 -18.84
CA GLY A 176 -12.07 -13.97 -18.04
C GLY A 176 -12.42 -14.23 -16.56
N MET A 177 -13.68 -14.15 -16.18
CA MET A 177 -14.11 -14.51 -14.81
C MET A 177 -13.77 -15.97 -14.51
N VAL A 178 -13.16 -16.22 -13.36
CA VAL A 178 -12.68 -17.55 -12.96
C VAL A 178 -13.63 -18.16 -11.95
N GLN A 179 -14.12 -19.37 -12.26
CA GLN A 179 -14.84 -20.19 -11.28
C GLN A 179 -13.83 -21.01 -10.47
N ASP A 180 -13.99 -21.07 -9.15
CA ASP A 180 -13.04 -21.69 -8.22
C ASP A 180 -11.61 -21.22 -8.50
N PRO A 181 -11.31 -19.93 -8.31
CA PRO A 181 -10.04 -19.32 -8.70
C PRO A 181 -8.90 -19.75 -7.80
N ASP A 182 -7.70 -19.76 -8.36
CA ASP A 182 -6.45 -19.82 -7.59
C ASP A 182 -6.31 -18.56 -6.74
N LYS A 183 -5.54 -18.64 -5.65
CA LYS A 183 -5.35 -17.56 -4.69
C LYS A 183 -3.88 -17.31 -4.38
N ILE A 184 -3.59 -16.13 -3.90
CA ILE A 184 -2.34 -15.78 -3.24
C ILE A 184 -2.33 -16.52 -1.90
N VAL A 185 -1.33 -17.35 -1.64
CA VAL A 185 -1.14 -18.03 -0.35
C VAL A 185 -0.62 -17.03 0.68
N SER A 186 0.43 -16.28 0.31
CA SER A 186 0.96 -15.17 1.10
C SER A 186 1.64 -14.14 0.21
N ALA A 187 1.72 -12.89 0.70
CA ALA A 187 2.43 -11.79 0.06
C ALA A 187 3.38 -11.14 1.05
N LYS A 188 4.67 -11.04 0.71
CA LYS A 188 5.71 -10.51 1.60
C LYS A 188 6.61 -9.53 0.88
N ILE A 189 7.09 -8.52 1.61
CA ILE A 189 8.08 -7.58 1.09
C ILE A 189 9.47 -7.99 1.57
N GLU A 190 10.39 -8.06 0.62
CA GLU A 190 11.84 -8.16 0.87
C GLU A 190 12.57 -6.99 0.22
N TYR A 191 13.68 -6.55 0.82
CA TYR A 191 14.56 -5.52 0.24
C TYR A 191 15.87 -6.18 -0.17
N ARG A 192 16.32 -5.92 -1.40
CA ARG A 192 17.52 -6.54 -1.97
C ARG A 192 18.46 -5.48 -2.54
N ASN A 193 19.77 -5.67 -2.29
CA ASN A 193 20.86 -4.86 -2.82
C ASN A 193 21.32 -5.37 -4.19
#